data_61c704a9b3d707e2edd66599bd62630c
#
_entry.id   61c704a9b3d707e2edd66599bd62630c
#
_cell.length_a   1.000
_cell.length_b   1.000
_cell.length_c   1.000
_cell.angle_alpha   90.00
_cell.angle_beta   90.00
_cell.angle_gamma   90.00
#
_symmetry.space_group_name_H-M   'P 1'
#
loop_
_entity.id
_entity.type
_entity.pdbx_description
1 polymer ?
#
loop_
_entity_poly.entity_id
_entity_poly.type
_entity_poly.pdbx_seq_one_letter_code
_entity_poly.pdbx_strand_id
1 'polypeptide(L)'
;MTELRKVLKLRTVISTSSGMAIATSCYLAGIQVATIVAGELAWVSILVAGFLCLLASMCFSELTSLYPTAAGIKLFIQNAFSERAAIIIGMFYVLLGISMVGAESFLLSSVLSSSVSLVGPEFDRFFWMLFFIAFVAFINYRGVLITGLVQDVLTYSMIAFLLAVSVYTLWIHPVDMAAAVAGPKFSAN
;
A
#
# COMPACT_ATOMS: atom_id res chain seq x y z
N MET A 1 -1.88 -5.10 -33.18
CA MET A 1 -2.03 -5.01 -31.71
C MET A 1 -1.42 -6.28 -31.14
N THR A 2 -0.31 -6.17 -30.42
CA THR A 2 0.31 -7.32 -29.76
C THR A 2 -0.59 -7.73 -28.60
N GLU A 3 -1.18 -8.93 -28.67
CA GLU A 3 -1.98 -9.47 -27.58
C GLU A 3 -1.13 -9.56 -26.32
N LEU A 4 -1.64 -8.99 -25.22
CA LEU A 4 -1.00 -9.08 -23.91
C LEU A 4 -0.95 -10.55 -23.46
N ARG A 5 0.25 -11.08 -23.28
CA ARG A 5 0.45 -12.45 -22.81
C ARG A 5 -0.05 -12.54 -21.35
N LYS A 6 -1.09 -13.33 -21.12
CA LYS A 6 -1.63 -13.60 -19.76
C LYS A 6 -0.65 -14.48 -18.98
N VAL A 7 0.28 -13.86 -18.25
CA VAL A 7 1.35 -14.56 -17.54
C VAL A 7 1.03 -14.71 -16.05
N LEU A 8 0.29 -13.76 -15.47
CA LEU A 8 -0.05 -13.73 -14.06
C LEU A 8 -1.36 -14.46 -13.77
N LYS A 9 -1.36 -15.25 -12.70
CA LYS A 9 -2.57 -15.90 -12.18
C LYS A 9 -3.37 -14.89 -11.33
N LEU A 10 -4.68 -15.09 -11.21
CA LEU A 10 -5.56 -14.26 -10.39
C LEU A 10 -5.04 -14.11 -8.95
N ARG A 11 -4.52 -15.18 -8.37
CA ARG A 11 -3.90 -15.17 -7.04
C ARG A 11 -2.80 -14.11 -6.92
N THR A 12 -1.87 -14.08 -7.88
CA THR A 12 -0.75 -13.12 -7.89
C THR A 12 -1.22 -11.68 -8.10
N VAL A 13 -2.28 -11.47 -8.90
CA VAL A 13 -2.88 -10.14 -9.06
C VAL A 13 -3.50 -9.66 -7.74
N ILE A 14 -4.22 -10.53 -7.04
CA ILE A 14 -4.81 -10.21 -5.73
C ILE A 14 -3.72 -9.91 -4.70
N SER A 15 -2.67 -10.74 -4.62
CA SER A 15 -1.58 -10.54 -3.65
C SER A 15 -0.80 -9.26 -3.92
N THR A 16 -0.55 -8.92 -5.20
CA THR A 16 0.13 -7.67 -5.57
C THR A 16 -0.72 -6.45 -5.17
N SER A 17 -2.01 -6.47 -5.47
CA SER A 17 -2.92 -5.38 -5.10
C SER A 17 -3.05 -5.24 -3.58
N SER A 18 -3.19 -6.35 -2.86
CA SER A 18 -3.26 -6.35 -1.39
C SER A 18 -1.93 -5.90 -0.77
N GLY A 19 -0.80 -6.34 -1.32
CA GLY A 19 0.52 -5.95 -0.85
C GLY A 19 0.81 -4.46 -1.01
N MET A 20 0.32 -3.84 -2.09
CA MET A 20 0.39 -2.38 -2.25
C MET A 20 -0.46 -1.63 -1.21
N ALA A 21 -1.60 -2.18 -0.82
CA ALA A 21 -2.46 -1.59 0.21
C ALA A 21 -1.88 -1.76 1.62
N ILE A 22 -1.11 -2.83 1.86
CA ILE A 22 -0.47 -3.13 3.15
C ILE A 22 0.99 -2.60 3.13
N ALA A 23 1.17 -1.35 2.78
CA ALA A 23 2.49 -0.72 2.78
C ALA A 23 2.84 -0.13 4.15
N THR A 24 4.12 0.16 4.40
CA THR A 24 4.61 0.74 5.66
C THR A 24 3.91 2.06 5.99
N SER A 25 3.66 2.89 4.99
CA SER A 25 2.93 4.15 5.11
C SER A 25 1.51 3.96 5.65
N CYS A 26 0.81 2.89 5.25
CA CYS A 26 -0.54 2.59 5.73
C CYS A 26 -0.57 2.28 7.24
N TYR A 27 0.42 1.56 7.76
CA TYR A 27 0.52 1.29 9.20
C TYR A 27 0.79 2.57 9.98
N LEU A 28 1.76 3.37 9.53
CA LEU A 28 2.09 4.63 10.20
C LEU A 28 0.92 5.59 10.18
N ALA A 29 0.22 5.72 9.04
CA ALA A 29 -0.99 6.52 8.95
C ALA A 29 -2.10 6.00 9.86
N GLY A 30 -2.32 4.69 9.91
CA GLY A 30 -3.31 4.05 10.79
C GLY A 30 -3.02 4.33 12.27
N ILE A 31 -1.77 4.19 12.70
CA ILE A 31 -1.34 4.51 14.06
C ILE A 31 -1.55 6.00 14.37
N GLN A 32 -1.16 6.90 13.45
CA GLN A 32 -1.35 8.34 13.64
C GLN A 32 -2.82 8.74 13.74
N VAL A 33 -3.68 8.17 12.89
CA VAL A 33 -5.13 8.38 12.96
C VAL A 33 -5.67 7.90 14.30
N ALA A 34 -5.24 6.73 14.76
CA ALA A 34 -5.69 6.18 16.04
C ALA A 34 -5.22 7.00 17.25
N THR A 35 -3.97 7.50 17.24
CA THR A 35 -3.36 8.15 18.42
C THR A 35 -3.54 9.64 18.47
N ILE A 36 -3.55 10.34 17.31
CA ILE A 36 -3.47 11.79 17.25
C ILE A 36 -4.80 12.42 16.80
N VAL A 37 -5.47 11.82 15.80
CA VAL A 37 -6.59 12.46 15.12
C VAL A 37 -7.95 12.02 15.64
N ALA A 38 -8.21 10.72 15.65
CA ALA A 38 -9.56 10.18 15.88
C ALA A 38 -9.73 9.43 17.21
N GLY A 39 -8.62 9.08 17.90
CA GLY A 39 -8.69 8.34 19.15
C GLY A 39 -9.56 7.08 19.04
N GLU A 40 -10.56 6.96 19.90
CA GLU A 40 -11.48 5.81 19.94
C GLU A 40 -12.35 5.65 18.68
N LEU A 41 -12.53 6.72 17.87
CA LEU A 41 -13.29 6.69 16.61
C LEU A 41 -12.42 6.37 15.38
N ALA A 42 -11.15 6.03 15.55
CA ALA A 42 -10.24 5.71 14.44
C ALA A 42 -10.78 4.61 13.55
N TRP A 43 -11.39 3.57 14.11
CA TRP A 43 -11.98 2.46 13.36
C TRP A 43 -13.13 2.92 12.43
N VAL A 44 -13.97 3.87 12.86
CA VAL A 44 -15.03 4.45 12.03
C VAL A 44 -14.44 5.20 10.87
N SER A 45 -13.42 6.02 11.12
CA SER A 45 -12.72 6.79 10.08
C SER A 45 -12.10 5.88 9.02
N ILE A 46 -11.49 4.77 9.45
CA ILE A 46 -10.90 3.77 8.55
C ILE A 46 -11.99 3.07 7.72
N LEU A 47 -13.14 2.71 8.32
CA LEU A 47 -14.25 2.11 7.60
C LEU A 47 -14.85 3.04 6.56
N VAL A 48 -15.06 4.31 6.90
CA VAL A 48 -15.57 5.33 5.95
C VAL A 48 -14.58 5.52 4.79
N ALA A 49 -13.30 5.67 5.09
CA ALA A 49 -12.27 5.78 4.07
C ALA A 49 -12.22 4.54 3.16
N GLY A 50 -12.31 3.33 3.74
CA GLY A 50 -12.37 2.08 3.00
C GLY A 50 -13.57 2.00 2.07
N PHE A 51 -14.74 2.45 2.53
CA PHE A 51 -15.96 2.51 1.70
C PHE A 51 -15.79 3.47 0.52
N LEU A 52 -15.22 4.66 0.74
CA LEU A 52 -14.93 5.61 -0.35
C LEU A 52 -13.92 5.03 -1.35
N CYS A 53 -12.90 4.32 -0.87
CA CYS A 53 -11.95 3.62 -1.75
C CYS A 53 -12.61 2.51 -2.57
N LEU A 54 -13.60 1.79 -2.01
CA LEU A 54 -14.37 0.80 -2.76
C LEU A 54 -15.15 1.44 -3.92
N LEU A 55 -15.81 2.57 -3.70
CA LEU A 55 -16.52 3.29 -4.76
C LEU A 55 -15.57 3.70 -5.89
N ALA A 56 -14.41 4.26 -5.56
CA ALA A 56 -13.39 4.61 -6.53
C ALA A 56 -12.86 3.37 -7.30
N SER A 57 -12.65 2.26 -6.60
CA SER A 57 -12.21 0.99 -7.18
C SER A 57 -13.22 0.43 -8.18
N MET A 58 -14.53 0.54 -7.92
CA MET A 58 -15.57 0.12 -8.84
C MET A 58 -15.51 0.92 -10.14
N CYS A 59 -15.31 2.24 -10.09
CA CYS A 59 -15.15 3.08 -11.27
C CYS A 59 -13.91 2.66 -12.11
N PHE A 60 -12.77 2.41 -11.45
CA PHE A 60 -11.58 1.92 -12.15
C PHE A 60 -11.76 0.54 -12.75
N SER A 61 -12.48 -0.35 -12.09
CA SER A 61 -12.80 -1.68 -12.59
C SER A 61 -13.63 -1.62 -13.88
N GLU A 62 -14.62 -0.74 -13.92
CA GLU A 62 -15.45 -0.51 -15.10
C GLU A 62 -14.63 0.07 -16.26
N LEU A 63 -13.81 1.10 -16.00
CA LEU A 63 -12.91 1.68 -17.00
C LEU A 63 -11.93 0.64 -17.56
N THR A 64 -11.38 -0.22 -16.71
CA THR A 64 -10.45 -1.28 -17.14
C THR A 64 -11.16 -2.34 -17.98
N SER A 65 -12.42 -2.62 -17.73
CA SER A 65 -13.21 -3.55 -18.54
C SER A 65 -13.54 -2.98 -19.93
N LEU A 66 -13.77 -1.66 -20.02
CA LEU A 66 -14.00 -0.97 -21.27
C LEU A 66 -12.73 -0.84 -22.13
N TYR A 67 -11.59 -0.63 -21.48
CA TYR A 67 -10.30 -0.39 -22.14
C TYR A 67 -9.23 -1.38 -21.65
N PRO A 68 -9.28 -2.67 -22.04
CA PRO A 68 -8.37 -3.70 -21.54
C PRO A 68 -6.98 -3.61 -22.20
N THR A 69 -6.22 -2.56 -21.91
CA THR A 69 -4.89 -2.32 -22.46
C THR A 69 -3.85 -2.04 -21.40
N ALA A 70 -2.57 -2.22 -21.73
CA ALA A 70 -1.47 -1.89 -20.84
C ALA A 70 -1.28 -0.38 -20.62
N ALA A 71 -1.94 0.46 -21.43
CA ALA A 71 -1.82 1.91 -21.34
C ALA A 71 -2.53 2.51 -20.09
N GLY A 72 -3.47 1.76 -19.49
CA GLY A 72 -4.14 2.11 -18.24
C GLY A 72 -4.65 3.54 -18.19
N ILE A 73 -4.27 4.29 -17.17
CA ILE A 73 -4.74 5.66 -16.90
C ILE A 73 -4.55 6.60 -18.08
N LYS A 74 -3.42 6.46 -18.83
CA LYS A 74 -3.19 7.30 -20.01
C LYS A 74 -4.32 7.18 -21.02
N LEU A 75 -4.77 5.96 -21.32
CA LEU A 75 -5.83 5.73 -22.28
C LEU A 75 -7.19 6.22 -21.78
N PHE A 76 -7.48 6.05 -20.49
CA PHE A 76 -8.71 6.55 -19.88
C PHE A 76 -8.83 8.06 -20.05
N ILE A 77 -7.74 8.79 -19.78
CA ILE A 77 -7.73 10.24 -19.91
C ILE A 77 -7.72 10.70 -21.36
N GLN A 78 -7.03 9.98 -22.24
CA GLN A 78 -7.03 10.28 -23.66
C GLN A 78 -8.45 10.23 -24.26
N ASN A 79 -9.23 9.22 -23.88
CA ASN A 79 -10.61 9.07 -24.38
C ASN A 79 -11.60 10.02 -23.69
N ALA A 80 -11.36 10.39 -22.44
CA ALA A 80 -12.26 11.29 -21.71
C ALA A 80 -12.01 12.78 -22.02
N PHE A 81 -10.77 13.18 -22.30
CA PHE A 81 -10.38 14.58 -22.44
C PHE A 81 -9.61 14.85 -23.73
N SER A 82 -8.30 14.56 -23.74
CA SER A 82 -7.45 14.80 -24.90
C SER A 82 -6.11 14.06 -24.78
N GLU A 83 -5.40 13.93 -25.90
CA GLU A 83 -4.08 13.32 -25.94
C GLU A 83 -3.06 14.14 -25.12
N ARG A 84 -3.13 15.48 -25.18
CA ARG A 84 -2.22 16.35 -24.41
C ARG A 84 -2.43 16.19 -22.91
N ALA A 85 -3.66 16.15 -22.44
CA ALA A 85 -4.00 15.88 -21.04
C ALA A 85 -3.50 14.50 -20.60
N ALA A 86 -3.66 13.49 -21.44
CA ALA A 86 -3.18 12.13 -21.15
C ALA A 86 -1.67 12.04 -21.01
N ILE A 87 -0.89 12.77 -21.78
CA ILE A 87 0.57 12.81 -21.66
C ILE A 87 0.96 13.49 -20.34
N ILE A 88 0.40 14.65 -20.03
CA ILE A 88 0.73 15.41 -18.81
C ILE A 88 0.40 14.57 -17.58
N ILE A 89 -0.81 14.01 -17.49
CA ILE A 89 -1.23 13.20 -16.34
C ILE A 89 -0.44 11.89 -16.26
N GLY A 90 -0.11 11.28 -17.41
CA GLY A 90 0.76 10.11 -17.44
C GLY A 90 2.16 10.39 -16.87
N MET A 91 2.74 11.55 -17.16
CA MET A 91 4.03 11.99 -16.56
C MET A 91 3.90 12.18 -15.04
N PHE A 92 2.84 12.86 -14.58
CA PHE A 92 2.58 13.00 -13.14
C PHE A 92 2.40 11.66 -12.45
N TYR A 93 1.74 10.70 -13.09
CA TYR A 93 1.56 9.36 -12.54
C TYR A 93 2.88 8.61 -12.36
N VAL A 94 3.79 8.74 -13.33
CA VAL A 94 5.16 8.17 -13.21
C VAL A 94 5.94 8.83 -12.08
N LEU A 95 5.91 10.17 -11.99
CA LEU A 95 6.56 10.90 -10.90
C LEU A 95 6.01 10.51 -9.53
N LEU A 96 4.69 10.34 -9.42
CA LEU A 96 4.03 9.86 -8.21
C LEU A 96 4.51 8.46 -7.82
N GLY A 97 4.61 7.54 -8.79
CA GLY A 97 5.15 6.20 -8.56
C GLY A 97 6.60 6.22 -8.04
N ILE A 98 7.47 7.02 -8.64
CA ILE A 98 8.86 7.19 -8.19
C ILE A 98 8.90 7.75 -6.76
N SER A 99 8.09 8.75 -6.47
CA SER A 99 8.00 9.37 -5.14
C SER A 99 7.52 8.39 -4.08
N MET A 100 6.54 7.53 -4.39
CA MET A 100 6.07 6.47 -3.48
C MET A 100 7.18 5.47 -3.16
N VAL A 101 7.91 4.98 -4.14
CA VAL A 101 9.04 4.05 -3.91
C VAL A 101 10.10 4.70 -3.01
N GLY A 102 10.42 5.96 -3.25
CA GLY A 102 11.35 6.71 -2.41
C GLY A 102 10.87 6.86 -0.97
N ALA A 103 9.61 7.23 -0.78
CA ALA A 103 8.99 7.41 0.53
C ALA A 103 8.95 6.09 1.33
N GLU A 104 8.49 4.99 0.72
CA GLU A 104 8.45 3.68 1.37
C GLU A 104 9.85 3.17 1.73
N SER A 105 10.83 3.35 0.84
CA SER A 105 12.22 2.98 1.11
C SER A 105 12.81 3.79 2.25
N PHE A 106 12.49 5.09 2.34
CA PHE A 106 12.91 5.96 3.44
C PHE A 106 12.29 5.53 4.77
N LEU A 107 10.97 5.27 4.80
CA LEU A 107 10.29 4.82 6.01
C LEU A 107 10.85 3.48 6.52
N LEU A 108 11.01 2.51 5.63
CA LEU A 108 11.56 1.20 5.97
C LEU A 108 13.01 1.32 6.47
N SER A 109 13.83 2.14 5.81
CA SER A 109 15.21 2.38 6.22
C SER A 109 15.32 3.07 7.58
N SER A 110 14.41 3.98 7.91
CA SER A 110 14.39 4.65 9.21
C SER A 110 14.07 3.70 10.37
N VAL A 111 13.12 2.76 10.15
CA VAL A 111 12.81 1.72 11.13
C VAL A 111 13.99 0.76 11.29
N LEU A 112 14.64 0.36 10.21
CA LEU A 112 15.73 -0.61 10.27
C LEU A 112 17.01 0.00 10.86
N SER A 113 17.34 1.24 10.52
CA SER A 113 18.50 1.94 11.08
C SER A 113 18.39 2.18 12.59
N SER A 114 17.17 2.26 13.14
CA SER A 114 16.96 2.35 14.58
C SER A 114 17.18 1.01 15.30
N SER A 115 17.02 -0.11 14.59
CA SER A 115 17.13 -1.46 15.16
C SER A 115 18.50 -2.10 14.90
N VAL A 116 19.12 -1.80 13.76
CA VAL A 116 20.40 -2.38 13.31
C VAL A 116 21.37 -1.24 12.99
N SER A 117 22.26 -0.93 13.92
CA SER A 117 23.30 0.06 13.72
C SER A 117 24.57 -0.58 13.16
N LEU A 118 25.06 -0.10 12.02
CA LEU A 118 26.30 -0.54 11.38
C LEU A 118 27.45 0.43 11.67
N VAL A 119 27.24 1.71 11.39
CA VAL A 119 28.27 2.76 11.49
C VAL A 119 27.74 3.99 12.23
N GLY A 120 26.52 4.40 11.92
CA GLY A 120 25.86 5.56 12.52
C GLY A 120 24.53 5.87 11.84
N PRO A 121 23.60 6.54 12.54
CA PRO A 121 22.18 6.60 12.14
C PRO A 121 21.94 7.20 10.75
N GLU A 122 22.71 8.20 10.34
CA GLU A 122 22.54 8.84 9.02
C GLU A 122 23.08 7.95 7.90
N PHE A 123 24.27 7.35 8.09
CA PHE A 123 24.87 6.43 7.13
C PHE A 123 24.01 5.17 6.98
N ASP A 124 23.56 4.60 8.09
CA ASP A 124 22.77 3.38 8.11
C ASP A 124 21.43 3.56 7.40
N ARG A 125 20.77 4.71 7.61
CA ARG A 125 19.53 5.05 6.89
C ARG A 125 19.74 5.11 5.38
N PHE A 126 20.79 5.80 4.93
CA PHE A 126 21.09 5.92 3.50
C PHE A 126 21.47 4.57 2.90
N PHE A 127 22.27 3.77 3.62
CA PHE A 127 22.66 2.42 3.20
C PHE A 127 21.43 1.51 3.03
N TRP A 128 20.55 1.45 4.01
CA TRP A 128 19.36 0.61 3.95
C TRP A 128 18.39 1.08 2.86
N MET A 129 18.24 2.38 2.65
CA MET A 129 17.41 2.92 1.59
C MET A 129 17.92 2.48 0.20
N LEU A 130 19.21 2.64 -0.08
CA LEU A 130 19.80 2.20 -1.34
C LEU A 130 19.72 0.68 -1.50
N PHE A 131 19.96 -0.06 -0.43
CA PHE A 131 19.84 -1.52 -0.44
C PHE A 131 18.44 -1.98 -0.88
N PHE A 132 17.38 -1.42 -0.32
CA PHE A 132 16.02 -1.79 -0.68
C PHE A 132 15.67 -1.39 -2.12
N ILE A 133 16.05 -0.19 -2.55
CA ILE A 133 15.82 0.24 -3.93
C ILE A 133 16.54 -0.71 -4.90
N ALA A 134 17.81 -1.02 -4.65
CA ALA A 134 18.59 -1.92 -5.49
C ALA A 134 18.02 -3.36 -5.47
N PHE A 135 17.59 -3.85 -4.32
CA PHE A 135 16.99 -5.17 -4.15
C PHE A 135 15.69 -5.29 -4.94
N VAL A 136 14.78 -4.33 -4.81
CA VAL A 136 13.52 -4.30 -5.57
C VAL A 136 13.79 -4.16 -7.07
N ALA A 137 14.72 -3.30 -7.48
CA ALA A 137 15.11 -3.15 -8.88
C ALA A 137 15.68 -4.47 -9.45
N PHE A 138 16.51 -5.17 -8.68
CA PHE A 138 17.08 -6.47 -9.07
C PHE A 138 15.99 -7.53 -9.26
N ILE A 139 15.03 -7.63 -8.34
CA ILE A 139 13.91 -8.57 -8.46
C ILE A 139 13.07 -8.26 -9.69
N ASN A 140 12.75 -6.97 -9.93
CA ASN A 140 11.98 -6.56 -11.11
C ASN A 140 12.73 -6.82 -12.42
N TYR A 141 14.05 -6.67 -12.44
CA TYR A 141 14.88 -7.00 -13.59
C TYR A 141 14.80 -8.50 -13.97
N ARG A 142 14.61 -9.37 -12.99
CA ARG A 142 14.43 -10.82 -13.20
C ARG A 142 13.08 -11.19 -13.84
N GLY A 143 12.18 -10.25 -13.97
CA GLY A 143 10.93 -10.37 -14.69
C GLY A 143 9.68 -10.57 -13.81
N VAL A 144 8.54 -10.33 -14.42
CA VAL A 144 7.21 -10.26 -13.77
C VAL A 144 6.84 -11.52 -12.99
N LEU A 145 7.27 -12.70 -13.44
CA LEU A 145 6.95 -13.96 -12.74
C LEU A 145 7.66 -14.06 -11.39
N ILE A 146 8.95 -13.70 -11.34
CA ILE A 146 9.73 -13.75 -10.10
C ILE A 146 9.23 -12.67 -9.14
N THR A 147 9.00 -11.46 -9.64
CA THR A 147 8.42 -10.37 -8.86
C THR A 147 7.08 -10.78 -8.26
N GLY A 148 6.18 -11.39 -9.05
CA GLY A 148 4.90 -11.86 -8.57
C GLY A 148 5.02 -12.95 -7.51
N LEU A 149 5.95 -13.88 -7.64
CA LEU A 149 6.18 -14.94 -6.65
C LEU A 149 6.72 -14.39 -5.33
N VAL A 150 7.68 -13.47 -5.39
CA VAL A 150 8.20 -12.77 -4.19
C VAL A 150 7.08 -11.98 -3.52
N GLN A 151 6.28 -11.27 -4.30
CA GLN A 151 5.13 -10.52 -3.79
C GLN A 151 4.11 -11.45 -3.11
N ASP A 152 3.79 -12.61 -3.71
CA ASP A 152 2.89 -13.60 -3.12
C ASP A 152 3.40 -14.03 -1.73
N VAL A 153 4.67 -14.41 -1.63
CA VAL A 153 5.26 -14.86 -0.36
C VAL A 153 5.22 -13.75 0.69
N LEU A 154 5.65 -12.54 0.34
CA LEU A 154 5.68 -11.41 1.27
C LEU A 154 4.27 -11.04 1.76
N THR A 155 3.30 -10.94 0.85
CA THR A 155 1.93 -10.55 1.21
C THR A 155 1.25 -11.59 2.09
N TYR A 156 1.32 -12.87 1.73
CA TYR A 156 0.70 -13.92 2.54
C TYR A 156 1.37 -14.11 3.90
N SER A 157 2.70 -14.02 3.97
CA SER A 157 3.41 -14.09 5.26
C SER A 157 3.04 -12.93 6.17
N MET A 158 2.89 -11.73 5.61
CA MET A 158 2.49 -10.54 6.35
C MET A 158 1.04 -10.63 6.86
N ILE A 159 0.11 -11.07 6.03
CA ILE A 159 -1.27 -11.30 6.44
C ILE A 159 -1.33 -12.34 7.57
N ALA A 160 -0.62 -13.45 7.43
CA ALA A 160 -0.55 -14.49 8.45
C ALA A 160 0.01 -13.95 9.78
N PHE A 161 1.10 -13.16 9.72
CA PHE A 161 1.69 -12.52 10.88
C PHE A 161 0.71 -11.56 11.57
N LEU A 162 0.03 -10.71 10.81
CA LEU A 162 -0.94 -9.76 11.35
C LEU A 162 -2.13 -10.47 12.02
N LEU A 163 -2.64 -11.52 11.39
CA LEU A 163 -3.71 -12.33 11.98
C LEU A 163 -3.25 -12.99 13.29
N ALA A 164 -2.03 -13.55 13.31
CA ALA A 164 -1.47 -14.16 14.50
C ALA A 164 -1.32 -13.14 15.65
N VAL A 165 -0.78 -11.95 15.36
CA VAL A 165 -0.63 -10.88 16.35
C VAL A 165 -2.00 -10.39 16.83
N SER A 166 -2.98 -10.23 15.91
CA SER A 166 -4.34 -9.80 16.29
C SER A 166 -5.02 -10.80 17.19
N VAL A 167 -4.97 -12.09 16.87
CA VAL A 167 -5.54 -13.16 17.70
C VAL A 167 -4.85 -13.21 19.06
N TYR A 168 -3.52 -13.13 19.08
CA TYR A 168 -2.73 -13.12 20.33
C TYR A 168 -3.10 -11.94 21.23
N THR A 169 -3.22 -10.74 20.65
CA THR A 169 -3.58 -9.52 21.39
C THR A 169 -5.00 -9.62 21.97
N LEU A 170 -5.96 -10.11 21.18
CA LEU A 170 -7.34 -10.31 21.63
C LEU A 170 -7.44 -11.36 22.75
N TRP A 171 -6.55 -12.36 22.75
CA TRP A 171 -6.55 -13.37 23.80
C TRP A 171 -6.00 -12.84 25.12
N ILE A 172 -4.96 -12.00 25.07
CA ILE A 172 -4.34 -11.42 26.28
C ILE A 172 -5.15 -10.25 26.82
N HIS A 173 -5.68 -9.43 25.91
CA HIS A 173 -6.48 -8.24 26.23
C HIS A 173 -7.86 -8.37 25.61
N PRO A 174 -8.80 -9.09 26.26
CA PRO A 174 -10.15 -9.17 25.75
C PRO A 174 -10.76 -7.77 25.66
N VAL A 175 -11.18 -7.39 24.46
CA VAL A 175 -11.80 -6.08 24.21
C VAL A 175 -13.17 -6.07 24.85
N ASP A 176 -13.42 -5.10 25.73
CA ASP A 176 -14.77 -4.81 26.18
C ASP A 176 -15.55 -4.17 25.01
N MET A 177 -16.30 -5.00 24.30
CA MET A 177 -17.11 -4.59 23.14
C MET A 177 -18.13 -3.51 23.53
N ALA A 178 -18.60 -3.50 24.76
CA ALA A 178 -19.55 -2.49 25.25
C ALA A 178 -18.87 -1.13 25.37
N ALA A 179 -17.63 -1.08 25.84
CA ALA A 179 -16.83 0.15 25.91
C ALA A 179 -16.44 0.66 24.50
N ALA A 180 -16.11 -0.25 23.58
CA ALA A 180 -15.74 0.09 22.20
C ALA A 180 -16.92 0.69 21.38
N VAL A 181 -18.15 0.30 21.69
CA VAL A 181 -19.37 0.77 21.02
C VAL A 181 -19.98 2.00 21.71
N ALA A 182 -19.69 2.20 22.99
CA ALA A 182 -20.27 3.31 23.78
C ALA A 182 -19.83 4.69 23.29
N GLY A 183 -18.82 4.79 22.43
CA GLY A 183 -18.29 6.03 21.87
C GLY A 183 -17.50 6.88 22.87
N PRO A 184 -16.76 7.86 22.39
CA PRO A 184 -15.96 8.71 23.24
C PRO A 184 -16.86 9.51 24.19
N LYS A 185 -16.55 9.49 25.48
CA LYS A 185 -17.11 10.43 26.41
C LYS A 185 -16.55 11.81 26.04
N PHE A 186 -17.31 12.61 25.32
CA PHE A 186 -16.98 14.00 25.07
C PHE A 186 -16.92 14.70 26.44
N SER A 187 -15.74 14.83 26.98
CA SER A 187 -15.52 15.78 28.08
C SER A 187 -15.56 17.16 27.44
N ALA A 188 -16.66 17.84 27.56
CA ALA A 188 -16.75 19.28 27.28
C ALA A 188 -15.89 20.00 28.32
N ASN A 189 -14.68 20.40 27.94
CA ASN A 189 -13.88 21.42 28.60
C ASN A 189 -13.78 22.59 27.65
#